data_761595abe1f4b3b6e4e88f23005d8207
#
_entry.id   761595abe1f4b3b6e4e88f23005d8207
#
_cell.length_a   1.000
_cell.length_b   1.000
_cell.length_c   1.000
_cell.angle_alpha   90.00
_cell.angle_beta   90.00
_cell.angle_gamma   90.00
#
_symmetry.space_group_name_H-M   'P 1'
#
loop_
_entity.id
_entity.type
_entity.pdbx_description
1 polymer ?
#
loop_
_entity_poly.entity_id
_entity_poly.type
_entity_poly.pdbx_seq_one_letter_code
_entity_poly.pdbx_strand_id
1 'polypeptide(L)'
;MEGMEVKFLDELRSKTQLKHKLLEQTAISKAIISPGVTLDQYEEYLQKIWCLHAPVEKVVHSILQPHVTDLAERKKSEKILLDLQELNSQPKNCTQTFLDAEFIPSIGFCLGILYVIEGSTLGGMHILKNLTASIGKDARIPTNFLNAYGQHTGS
;
A
#
# COMPACT_ATOMS: atom_id res chain seq x y z
N MET A 1 9.35 -25.22 15.32
CA MET A 1 9.47 -23.89 14.72
C MET A 1 8.13 -23.35 14.23
N GLU A 2 7.30 -24.13 13.54
CA GLU A 2 5.96 -23.74 13.07
C GLU A 2 5.05 -23.09 14.13
N GLY A 3 4.98 -23.66 15.34
CA GLY A 3 4.11 -23.11 16.41
C GLY A 3 4.56 -21.74 16.96
N MET A 4 5.82 -21.37 16.81
CA MET A 4 6.35 -20.08 17.26
C MET A 4 6.10 -18.97 16.21
N GLU A 5 6.17 -19.30 14.92
CA GLU A 5 5.83 -18.43 13.81
C GLU A 5 4.35 -18.04 13.81
N VAL A 6 3.46 -19.01 13.97
CA VAL A 6 2.01 -18.77 14.06
C VAL A 6 1.68 -17.83 15.22
N LYS A 7 2.27 -18.08 16.40
CA LYS A 7 2.07 -17.23 17.59
C LYS A 7 2.54 -15.80 17.39
N PHE A 8 3.68 -15.59 16.71
CA PHE A 8 4.21 -14.27 16.42
C PHE A 8 3.29 -13.48 15.45
N LEU A 9 2.81 -14.11 14.38
CA LEU A 9 1.90 -13.49 13.43
C LEU A 9 0.57 -13.13 14.07
N ASP A 10 0.02 -13.98 14.93
CA ASP A 10 -1.23 -13.71 15.63
C ASP A 10 -1.09 -12.54 16.61
N GLU A 11 0.04 -12.45 17.31
CA GLU A 11 0.35 -11.32 18.19
C GLU A 11 0.49 -10.02 17.38
N LEU A 12 1.17 -10.05 16.22
CA LEU A 12 1.34 -8.91 15.34
C LEU A 12 -0.02 -8.42 14.81
N ARG A 13 -0.88 -9.33 14.34
CA ARG A 13 -2.25 -9.02 13.91
C ARG A 13 -3.07 -8.41 15.03
N SER A 14 -3.02 -8.98 16.22
CA SER A 14 -3.75 -8.47 17.39
C SER A 14 -3.32 -7.03 17.73
N LYS A 15 -2.02 -6.75 17.75
CA LYS A 15 -1.47 -5.41 18.06
C LYS A 15 -1.78 -4.37 16.99
N THR A 16 -1.90 -4.75 15.73
CA THR A 16 -2.19 -3.83 14.61
C THR A 16 -3.67 -3.65 14.33
N GLN A 17 -4.54 -4.55 14.81
CA GLN A 17 -5.97 -4.59 14.49
C GLN A 17 -6.72 -3.28 14.75
N LEU A 18 -6.45 -2.60 15.87
CA LEU A 18 -7.11 -1.35 16.21
C LEU A 18 -6.75 -0.25 15.19
N LYS A 19 -5.48 -0.14 14.83
CA LYS A 19 -4.99 0.84 13.85
C LYS A 19 -5.54 0.55 12.45
N HIS A 20 -5.62 -0.72 12.09
CA HIS A 20 -6.23 -1.16 10.83
C HIS A 20 -7.70 -0.72 10.74
N LYS A 21 -8.50 -0.99 11.78
CA LYS A 21 -9.90 -0.56 11.85
C LYS A 21 -10.05 0.97 11.78
N LEU A 22 -9.17 1.73 12.43
CA LEU A 22 -9.19 3.19 12.36
C LEU A 22 -8.88 3.70 10.95
N LEU A 23 -7.92 3.08 10.26
CA LEU A 23 -7.58 3.40 8.87
C LEU A 23 -8.77 3.14 7.93
N GLU A 24 -9.45 2.01 8.08
CA GLU A 24 -10.65 1.67 7.30
C GLU A 24 -11.80 2.66 7.50
N GLN A 25 -11.84 3.35 8.64
CA GLN A 25 -12.88 4.35 8.95
C GLN A 25 -12.58 5.74 8.39
N THR A 26 -11.41 5.98 7.83
CA THR A 26 -11.07 7.26 7.21
C THR A 26 -11.96 7.55 5.99
N ALA A 27 -12.18 8.83 5.70
CA ALA A 27 -13.02 9.24 4.57
C ALA A 27 -12.52 8.64 3.24
N ILE A 28 -11.21 8.63 3.02
CA ILE A 28 -10.60 8.09 1.80
C ILE A 28 -10.79 6.57 1.68
N SER A 29 -10.61 5.82 2.77
CA SER A 29 -10.81 4.37 2.79
C SER A 29 -12.28 3.99 2.55
N LYS A 30 -13.21 4.75 3.10
CA LYS A 30 -14.64 4.56 2.84
C LYS A 30 -15.02 4.92 1.41
N ALA A 31 -14.49 6.02 0.88
CA ALA A 31 -14.78 6.46 -0.49
C ALA A 31 -14.36 5.41 -1.52
N ILE A 32 -13.14 4.86 -1.40
CA ILE A 32 -12.58 3.93 -2.39
C ILE A 32 -13.31 2.58 -2.46
N ILE A 33 -13.98 2.17 -1.37
CA ILE A 33 -14.77 0.93 -1.32
C ILE A 33 -16.28 1.16 -1.46
N SER A 34 -16.72 2.43 -1.60
CA SER A 34 -18.15 2.76 -1.73
C SER A 34 -18.68 2.37 -3.11
N PRO A 35 -19.94 1.93 -3.22
CA PRO A 35 -20.61 1.79 -4.51
C PRO A 35 -20.63 3.13 -5.27
N GLY A 36 -20.33 3.08 -6.57
CA GLY A 36 -20.30 4.29 -7.41
C GLY A 36 -19.03 5.12 -7.27
N VAL A 37 -17.93 4.55 -6.74
CA VAL A 37 -16.62 5.19 -6.74
C VAL A 37 -16.22 5.62 -8.16
N THR A 38 -15.64 6.82 -8.30
CA THR A 38 -15.23 7.41 -9.58
C THR A 38 -13.72 7.30 -9.81
N LEU A 39 -13.27 7.54 -11.06
CA LEU A 39 -11.84 7.62 -11.36
C LEU A 39 -11.15 8.77 -10.62
N ASP A 40 -11.82 9.90 -10.42
CA ASP A 40 -11.27 11.05 -9.68
C ASP A 40 -11.02 10.68 -8.21
N GLN A 41 -11.94 9.91 -7.60
CA GLN A 41 -11.76 9.41 -6.23
C GLN A 41 -10.63 8.38 -6.16
N TYR A 42 -10.47 7.57 -7.19
CA TYR A 42 -9.35 6.64 -7.28
C TYR A 42 -8.02 7.38 -7.47
N GLU A 43 -7.97 8.41 -8.30
CA GLU A 43 -6.80 9.28 -8.43
C GLU A 43 -6.44 9.93 -7.09
N GLU A 44 -7.43 10.50 -6.37
CA GLU A 44 -7.18 11.07 -5.04
C GLU A 44 -6.61 10.03 -4.07
N TYR A 45 -7.13 8.80 -4.09
CA TYR A 45 -6.60 7.69 -3.32
C TYR A 45 -5.13 7.40 -3.67
N LEU A 46 -4.80 7.28 -4.96
CA LEU A 46 -3.43 7.04 -5.43
C LEU A 46 -2.48 8.17 -4.99
N GLN A 47 -2.91 9.44 -5.05
CA GLN A 47 -2.13 10.58 -4.60
C GLN A 47 -1.80 10.51 -3.10
N LYS A 48 -2.76 10.08 -2.27
CA LYS A 48 -2.55 9.90 -0.82
C LYS A 48 -1.61 8.73 -0.53
N ILE A 49 -1.80 7.61 -1.22
CA ILE A 49 -0.95 6.43 -1.09
C ILE A 49 0.47 6.72 -1.60
N TRP A 50 0.61 7.47 -2.68
CA TRP A 50 1.91 7.96 -3.16
C TRP A 50 2.68 8.71 -2.08
N CYS A 51 2.01 9.67 -1.43
CA CYS A 51 2.64 10.47 -0.36
C CYS A 51 3.06 9.64 0.85
N LEU A 52 2.45 8.48 1.07
CA LEU A 52 2.87 7.54 2.09
C LEU A 52 4.03 6.65 1.61
N HIS A 53 3.84 5.98 0.46
CA HIS A 53 4.77 4.96 -0.01
C HIS A 53 6.12 5.52 -0.47
N ALA A 54 6.14 6.56 -1.28
CA ALA A 54 7.38 7.05 -1.89
C ALA A 54 8.46 7.45 -0.87
N PRO A 55 8.17 8.25 0.17
CA PRO A 55 9.18 8.59 1.17
C PRO A 55 9.53 7.42 2.09
N VAL A 56 8.55 6.59 2.46
CA VAL A 56 8.75 5.45 3.36
C VAL A 56 9.58 4.36 2.68
N GLU A 57 9.27 3.99 1.45
CA GLU A 57 10.04 2.99 0.69
C GLU A 57 11.50 3.42 0.51
N LYS A 58 11.75 4.70 0.24
CA LYS A 58 13.12 5.20 0.11
C LYS A 58 13.97 4.90 1.35
N VAL A 59 13.43 5.12 2.54
CA VAL A 59 14.13 4.87 3.80
C VAL A 59 14.22 3.37 4.10
N VAL A 60 13.10 2.65 4.02
CA VAL A 60 13.02 1.22 4.33
C VAL A 60 13.92 0.40 3.40
N HIS A 61 13.91 0.70 2.10
CA HIS A 61 14.73 -0.03 1.14
C HIS A 61 16.22 0.24 1.33
N SER A 62 16.63 1.46 1.68
CA SER A 62 18.05 1.76 1.95
C SER A 62 18.61 0.93 3.12
N ILE A 63 17.76 0.63 4.12
CA ILE A 63 18.17 -0.13 5.30
C ILE A 63 18.06 -1.64 5.06
N LEU A 64 17.00 -2.09 4.38
CA LEU A 64 16.73 -3.52 4.21
C LEU A 64 17.46 -4.15 3.01
N GLN A 65 18.05 -3.36 2.10
CA GLN A 65 18.74 -3.88 0.92
C GLN A 65 19.76 -4.98 1.21
N PRO A 66 20.56 -4.94 2.28
CA PRO A 66 21.50 -6.03 2.61
C PRO A 66 20.82 -7.29 3.19
N HIS A 67 19.53 -7.21 3.55
CA HIS A 67 18.85 -8.23 4.34
C HIS A 67 17.71 -8.93 3.60
N VAL A 68 17.17 -8.31 2.54
CA VAL A 68 16.00 -8.80 1.79
C VAL A 68 16.34 -8.81 0.30
N THR A 69 16.43 -9.99 -0.28
CA THR A 69 16.95 -10.20 -1.64
C THR A 69 16.01 -9.74 -2.75
N ASP A 70 14.68 -9.86 -2.54
CA ASP A 70 13.61 -9.52 -3.48
C ASP A 70 13.02 -8.12 -3.26
N LEU A 71 13.71 -7.28 -2.49
CA LEU A 71 13.22 -5.97 -2.07
C LEU A 71 12.89 -5.05 -3.24
N ALA A 72 13.64 -5.13 -4.34
CA ALA A 72 13.40 -4.33 -5.53
C ALA A 72 12.03 -4.63 -6.18
N GLU A 73 11.59 -5.89 -6.14
CA GLU A 73 10.31 -6.33 -6.69
C GLU A 73 9.12 -5.88 -5.83
N ARG A 74 9.38 -5.55 -4.57
CA ARG A 74 8.38 -5.11 -3.58
C ARG A 74 8.03 -3.63 -3.65
N LYS A 75 8.68 -2.85 -4.51
CA LYS A 75 8.39 -1.42 -4.66
C LYS A 75 6.98 -1.19 -5.17
N LYS A 76 6.19 -0.44 -4.40
CA LYS A 76 4.83 -0.05 -4.75
C LYS A 76 4.76 1.36 -5.34
N SER A 77 5.68 2.25 -4.92
CA SER A 77 5.71 3.64 -5.41
C SER A 77 5.84 3.72 -6.93
N GLU A 78 6.67 2.90 -7.55
CA GLU A 78 6.80 2.86 -9.01
C GLU A 78 5.48 2.46 -9.70
N LYS A 79 4.74 1.52 -9.11
CA LYS A 79 3.43 1.07 -9.63
C LYS A 79 2.35 2.14 -9.47
N ILE A 80 2.36 2.87 -8.34
CA ILE A 80 1.47 4.02 -8.11
C ILE A 80 1.76 5.12 -9.14
N LEU A 81 3.05 5.38 -9.41
CA LEU A 81 3.45 6.37 -10.41
C LEU A 81 2.94 6.02 -11.81
N LEU A 82 3.02 4.75 -12.20
CA LEU A 82 2.49 4.28 -13.49
C LEU A 82 0.97 4.50 -13.57
N ASP A 83 0.23 4.16 -12.50
CA ASP A 83 -1.23 4.37 -12.47
C ASP A 83 -1.58 5.86 -12.57
N LEU A 84 -0.88 6.74 -11.87
CA LEU A 84 -1.07 8.19 -11.98
C LEU A 84 -0.79 8.69 -13.38
N GLN A 85 0.28 8.23 -14.03
CA GLN A 85 0.62 8.60 -15.40
C GLN A 85 -0.47 8.15 -16.39
N GLU A 86 -1.03 6.95 -16.23
CA GLU A 86 -2.13 6.47 -17.06
C GLU A 86 -3.41 7.29 -16.88
N LEU A 87 -3.60 7.91 -15.70
CA LEU A 87 -4.68 8.86 -15.40
C LEU A 87 -4.35 10.30 -15.87
N ASN A 88 -3.22 10.52 -16.56
CA ASN A 88 -2.72 11.85 -16.94
C ASN A 88 -2.50 12.78 -15.73
N SER A 89 -2.20 12.21 -14.58
CA SER A 89 -1.94 12.91 -13.31
C SER A 89 -0.47 12.87 -12.95
N GLN A 90 0.03 13.98 -12.38
CA GLN A 90 1.38 14.04 -11.85
C GLN A 90 1.35 13.81 -10.34
N PRO A 91 2.34 13.09 -9.77
CA PRO A 91 2.40 12.88 -8.33
C PRO A 91 2.56 14.21 -7.60
N LYS A 92 1.76 14.40 -6.56
CA LYS A 92 1.82 15.60 -5.71
C LYS A 92 3.10 15.62 -4.89
N ASN A 93 3.60 16.82 -4.62
CA ASN A 93 4.67 17.01 -3.64
C ASN A 93 4.13 16.71 -2.25
N CYS A 94 4.76 15.74 -1.58
CA CYS A 94 4.35 15.30 -0.26
C CYS A 94 5.09 16.13 0.81
N THR A 95 4.34 16.92 1.54
CA THR A 95 4.90 17.79 2.60
C THR A 95 4.97 17.10 3.97
N GLN A 96 4.28 15.96 4.14
CA GLN A 96 4.32 15.21 5.38
C GLN A 96 5.55 14.30 5.43
N THR A 97 6.35 14.48 6.46
CA THR A 97 7.39 13.51 6.85
C THR A 97 6.77 12.51 7.83
N PHE A 98 6.80 11.22 7.48
CA PHE A 98 6.29 10.15 8.35
C PHE A 98 7.34 9.67 9.35
N LEU A 99 8.58 10.06 9.16
CA LEU A 99 9.70 9.80 10.04
C LEU A 99 10.36 11.14 10.38
N ASP A 100 10.60 11.36 11.65
CA ASP A 100 11.39 12.53 12.07
C ASP A 100 12.78 12.47 11.45
N ALA A 101 13.34 13.61 11.06
CA ALA A 101 14.62 13.69 10.38
C ALA A 101 15.80 13.09 11.21
N GLU A 102 15.64 13.07 12.52
CA GLU A 102 16.62 12.52 13.47
C GLU A 102 16.37 11.04 13.81
N PHE A 103 15.24 10.48 13.37
CA PHE A 103 14.89 9.09 13.66
C PHE A 103 15.65 8.14 12.74
N ILE A 104 16.51 7.31 13.31
CA ILE A 104 17.22 6.23 12.61
C ILE A 104 16.44 4.93 12.84
N PRO A 105 15.70 4.43 11.84
CA PRO A 105 14.91 3.23 12.02
C PRO A 105 15.80 1.99 12.13
N SER A 106 15.45 1.09 13.06
CA SER A 106 16.10 -0.21 13.16
C SER A 106 15.63 -1.16 12.04
N ILE A 107 16.41 -2.22 11.77
CA ILE A 107 16.01 -3.28 10.83
C ILE A 107 14.63 -3.85 11.18
N GLY A 108 14.38 -4.14 12.46
CA GLY A 108 13.10 -4.67 12.93
C GLY A 108 11.94 -3.70 12.67
N PHE A 109 12.15 -2.40 12.86
CA PHE A 109 11.17 -1.38 12.53
C PHE A 109 10.87 -1.35 11.02
N CYS A 110 11.91 -1.39 10.17
CA CYS A 110 11.75 -1.42 8.72
C CYS A 110 11.04 -2.69 8.23
N LEU A 111 11.34 -3.86 8.83
CA LEU A 111 10.61 -5.10 8.54
C LEU A 111 9.13 -5.00 8.94
N GLY A 112 8.82 -4.35 10.06
CA GLY A 112 7.45 -4.08 10.47
C GLY A 112 6.70 -3.20 9.47
N ILE A 113 7.33 -2.15 8.95
CA ILE A 113 6.75 -1.32 7.89
C ILE A 113 6.53 -2.13 6.61
N LEU A 114 7.54 -2.90 6.18
CA LEU A 114 7.43 -3.74 4.99
C LEU A 114 6.27 -4.73 5.12
N TYR A 115 6.10 -5.35 6.28
CA TYR A 115 4.97 -6.22 6.57
C TYR A 115 3.61 -5.53 6.38
N VAL A 116 3.47 -4.29 6.86
CA VAL A 116 2.21 -3.51 6.70
C VAL A 116 1.96 -3.19 5.22
N ILE A 117 2.99 -2.75 4.50
CA ILE A 117 2.92 -2.44 3.07
C ILE A 117 2.50 -3.68 2.28
N GLU A 118 3.15 -4.81 2.52
CA GLU A 118 2.83 -6.07 1.84
C GLU A 118 1.43 -6.57 2.19
N GLY A 119 1.06 -6.51 3.48
CA GLY A 119 -0.28 -6.88 3.91
C GLY A 119 -1.40 -6.05 3.28
N SER A 120 -1.14 -4.79 2.94
CA SER A 120 -2.12 -3.92 2.29
C SER A 120 -2.49 -4.35 0.87
N THR A 121 -1.64 -5.13 0.20
CA THR A 121 -1.89 -5.64 -1.16
C THR A 121 -3.10 -6.57 -1.24
N LEU A 122 -3.41 -7.28 -0.15
CA LEU A 122 -4.61 -8.11 -0.06
C LEU A 122 -5.89 -7.28 -0.18
N GLY A 123 -5.91 -6.08 0.42
CA GLY A 123 -7.02 -5.13 0.29
C GLY A 123 -7.15 -4.55 -1.12
N GLY A 124 -6.05 -4.46 -1.87
CA GLY A 124 -6.02 -3.94 -3.23
C GLY A 124 -6.96 -4.67 -4.18
N MET A 125 -7.04 -6.00 -4.08
CA MET A 125 -7.95 -6.81 -4.90
C MET A 125 -9.43 -6.50 -4.62
N HIS A 126 -9.78 -6.20 -3.36
CA HIS A 126 -11.14 -5.78 -3.00
C HIS A 126 -11.48 -4.41 -3.61
N ILE A 127 -10.56 -3.46 -3.51
CA ILE A 127 -10.69 -2.13 -4.13
C ILE A 127 -10.85 -2.27 -5.65
N LEU A 128 -10.01 -3.06 -6.30
CA LEU A 128 -10.06 -3.29 -7.75
C LEU A 128 -11.42 -3.85 -8.19
N LYS A 129 -11.94 -4.83 -7.47
CA LYS A 129 -13.27 -5.40 -7.74
C LYS A 129 -14.37 -4.35 -7.64
N ASN A 130 -14.32 -3.48 -6.62
CA ASN A 130 -15.29 -2.40 -6.43
C ASN A 130 -15.20 -1.34 -7.55
N LEU A 131 -13.99 -0.92 -7.90
CA LEU A 131 -13.74 0.01 -9.01
C LEU A 131 -14.31 -0.52 -10.33
N THR A 132 -14.01 -1.78 -10.67
CA THR A 132 -14.51 -2.40 -11.90
C THR A 132 -16.03 -2.50 -11.91
N ALA A 133 -16.65 -2.77 -10.77
CA ALA A 133 -18.11 -2.82 -10.64
C ALA A 133 -18.76 -1.43 -10.77
N SER A 134 -18.10 -0.38 -10.28
CA SER A 134 -18.63 0.98 -10.23
C SER A 134 -18.41 1.74 -11.55
N ILE A 135 -17.24 1.62 -12.16
CA ILE A 135 -16.85 2.38 -13.35
C ILE A 135 -17.26 1.66 -14.64
N GLY A 136 -17.37 0.34 -14.59
CA GLY A 136 -17.71 -0.51 -15.72
C GLY A 136 -16.49 -1.28 -16.28
N LYS A 137 -16.77 -2.46 -16.83
CA LYS A 137 -15.74 -3.38 -17.32
C LYS A 137 -15.00 -2.88 -18.57
N ASP A 138 -15.64 -1.99 -19.33
CA ASP A 138 -15.09 -1.44 -20.57
C ASP A 138 -14.22 -0.20 -20.32
N ALA A 139 -14.24 0.35 -19.12
CA ALA A 139 -13.40 1.47 -18.74
C ALA A 139 -11.96 1.02 -18.48
N ARG A 140 -11.00 1.76 -19.04
CA ARG A 140 -9.58 1.53 -18.74
C ARG A 140 -9.26 2.07 -17.36
N ILE A 141 -9.17 1.17 -16.38
CA ILE A 141 -8.77 1.47 -15.01
C ILE A 141 -7.30 1.08 -14.85
N PRO A 142 -6.39 2.01 -14.52
CA PRO A 142 -5.01 1.67 -14.19
C PRO A 142 -4.98 0.79 -12.93
N THR A 143 -4.24 -0.29 -12.95
CA THR A 143 -4.28 -1.30 -11.87
C THR A 143 -2.91 -1.82 -11.47
N ASN A 144 -1.83 -1.15 -11.89
CA ASN A 144 -0.46 -1.58 -11.59
C ASN A 144 -0.21 -1.70 -10.08
N PHE A 145 -0.75 -0.76 -9.30
CA PHE A 145 -0.63 -0.78 -7.85
C PHE A 145 -1.57 -1.80 -7.20
N LEU A 146 -2.87 -1.79 -7.54
CA LEU A 146 -3.86 -2.67 -6.92
C LEU A 146 -3.65 -4.15 -7.28
N ASN A 147 -3.07 -4.42 -8.44
CA ASN A 147 -2.74 -5.75 -8.94
C ASN A 147 -1.23 -6.02 -8.91
N ALA A 148 -0.54 -5.52 -7.90
CA ALA A 148 0.92 -5.48 -7.83
C ALA A 148 1.60 -6.83 -8.04
N TYR A 149 0.96 -7.92 -7.62
CA TYR A 149 1.45 -9.30 -7.73
C TYR A 149 0.61 -10.19 -8.63
N GLY A 150 -0.45 -9.67 -9.25
CA GLY A 150 -1.33 -10.45 -10.11
C GLY A 150 -1.90 -11.67 -9.39
N GLN A 151 -1.73 -12.86 -10.01
CA GLN A 151 -2.19 -14.13 -9.44
C GLN A 151 -1.40 -14.59 -8.20
N HIS A 152 -0.26 -13.97 -7.90
CA HIS A 152 0.59 -14.30 -6.75
C HIS A 152 0.26 -13.45 -5.50
N THR A 153 -0.82 -12.67 -5.53
CA THR A 153 -1.26 -11.90 -4.38
C THR A 153 -1.69 -12.84 -3.26
N GLY A 154 -0.95 -12.83 -2.14
CA GLY A 154 -1.24 -13.66 -0.96
C GLY A 154 -0.54 -15.03 -0.94
N SER A 155 0.38 -15.29 -1.87
CA SER A 155 1.27 -16.47 -1.84
C SER A 155 2.50 -16.23 -0.99
#